data_20e160d33fedd753ec77dea9f33216fe
#
_entry.id   20e160d33fedd753ec77dea9f33216fe
#
_cell.length_a   1.000
_cell.length_b   1.000
_cell.length_c   1.000
_cell.angle_alpha   90.00
_cell.angle_beta   90.00
_cell.angle_gamma   90.00
#
_symmetry.space_group_name_H-M   'P 1'
#
loop_
_entity.id
_entity.type
_entity.pdbx_description
1 polymer ?
#
loop_
_entity_poly.entity_id
_entity_poly.type
_entity_poly.pdbx_seq_one_letter_code
_entity_poly.pdbx_strand_id
1 'polypeptide(L)'
;DVDDTIELLKVRLDKLVKMYKVLNKFILAPYDNMPYLSDSLEFYCLDLGGLFLLYNPTDIPDADLLNWRPKNANIHTAKAVYRDIRIVDFYLRLLDIFGDTLVGFEPYKRMTYDKVQTIVSFDFCVRRDDESKYFIGEIITDEEIISRFAKSADSMEQIVSTNAWRKYYLDVDKPPVILYFVDDDDSALEIAQGLALRKIERFRITTVERVEGDLSTAFMIY
;
A
#
# COMPACT_ATOMS: atom_id res chain seq x y z
N ASP A 1 0.83 -19.74 -25.11
CA ASP A 1 2.03 -19.72 -24.28
C ASP A 1 2.02 -18.45 -23.43
N VAL A 2 2.52 -18.54 -22.17
CA VAL A 2 2.53 -17.39 -21.24
C VAL A 2 3.42 -16.28 -21.79
N ASP A 3 4.55 -16.63 -22.38
CA ASP A 3 5.50 -15.69 -22.96
C ASP A 3 4.90 -14.92 -24.13
N ASP A 4 4.14 -15.57 -25.00
CA ASP A 4 3.43 -14.92 -26.10
C ASP A 4 2.39 -13.90 -25.58
N THR A 5 1.74 -14.22 -24.46
CA THR A 5 0.76 -13.35 -23.83
C THR A 5 1.44 -12.09 -23.22
N ILE A 6 2.59 -12.25 -22.58
CA ILE A 6 3.37 -11.15 -22.02
C ILE A 6 3.87 -10.21 -23.12
N GLU A 7 4.42 -10.75 -24.20
CA GLU A 7 4.87 -9.95 -25.34
C GLU A 7 3.72 -9.18 -26.01
N LEU A 8 2.57 -9.81 -26.17
CA LEU A 8 1.37 -9.15 -26.70
C LEU A 8 0.90 -8.01 -25.78
N LEU A 9 0.96 -8.22 -24.45
CA LEU A 9 0.63 -7.20 -23.47
C LEU A 9 1.59 -6.01 -23.57
N LYS A 10 2.90 -6.25 -23.62
CA LYS A 10 3.91 -5.20 -23.78
C LYS A 10 3.66 -4.36 -25.05
N VAL A 11 3.37 -5.00 -26.18
CA VAL A 11 3.05 -4.31 -27.44
C VAL A 11 1.82 -3.40 -27.27
N ARG A 12 0.79 -3.86 -26.55
CA ARG A 12 -0.41 -3.05 -26.29
C ARG A 12 -0.12 -1.88 -25.38
N LEU A 13 0.64 -2.10 -24.28
CA LEU A 13 1.03 -1.05 -23.35
C LEU A 13 1.91 0.01 -24.04
N ASP A 14 2.85 -0.40 -24.88
CA ASP A 14 3.70 0.52 -25.66
C ASP A 14 2.89 1.38 -26.64
N LYS A 15 1.80 0.84 -27.23
CA LYS A 15 0.87 1.64 -28.03
C LYS A 15 0.16 2.69 -27.19
N LEU A 16 -0.27 2.35 -25.99
CA LEU A 16 -0.92 3.30 -25.07
C LEU A 16 0.04 4.43 -24.66
N VAL A 17 1.33 4.14 -24.51
CA VAL A 17 2.36 5.17 -24.27
C VAL A 17 2.60 6.04 -25.48
N LYS A 18 2.94 5.43 -26.63
CA LYS A 18 3.45 6.15 -27.81
C LYS A 18 2.37 6.85 -28.62
N MET A 19 1.24 6.16 -28.84
CA MET A 19 0.18 6.63 -29.75
C MET A 19 -0.89 7.41 -29.01
N TYR A 20 -1.34 6.91 -27.86
CA TYR A 20 -2.51 7.46 -27.16
C TYR A 20 -2.12 8.37 -26.00
N LYS A 21 -0.87 8.32 -25.53
CA LYS A 21 -0.36 9.14 -24.41
C LYS A 21 -1.24 9.02 -23.14
N VAL A 22 -1.79 7.83 -22.93
CA VAL A 22 -2.60 7.51 -21.75
C VAL A 22 -1.77 6.88 -20.63
N LEU A 23 -0.61 6.34 -20.98
CA LEU A 23 0.36 5.75 -20.06
C LEU A 23 1.72 6.40 -20.23
N ASN A 24 2.47 6.44 -19.15
CA ASN A 24 3.91 6.67 -19.14
C ASN A 24 4.64 5.36 -18.84
N LYS A 25 5.74 5.13 -19.52
CA LYS A 25 6.64 4.00 -19.31
C LYS A 25 7.91 4.47 -18.63
N PHE A 26 8.30 3.79 -17.59
CA PHE A 26 9.52 4.02 -16.85
C PHE A 26 10.36 2.76 -16.78
N ILE A 27 11.68 2.94 -16.71
CA ILE A 27 12.62 1.85 -16.53
C ILE A 27 13.39 2.16 -15.26
N LEU A 28 13.26 1.26 -14.28
CA LEU A 28 14.07 1.28 -13.07
C LEU A 28 15.35 0.50 -13.32
N ALA A 29 16.48 1.13 -12.96
CA ALA A 29 17.74 0.40 -12.89
C ALA A 29 17.66 -0.72 -11.85
N PRO A 30 18.40 -1.82 -12.01
CA PRO A 30 18.52 -2.85 -10.99
C PRO A 30 18.88 -2.22 -9.64
N TYR A 31 18.27 -2.70 -8.59
CA TYR A 31 18.53 -2.26 -7.23
C TYR A 31 19.10 -3.43 -6.45
N ASP A 32 20.33 -3.27 -5.95
CA ASP A 32 21.15 -4.35 -5.40
C ASP A 32 20.49 -5.10 -4.21
N ASN A 33 19.56 -4.45 -3.51
CA ASN A 33 18.87 -5.03 -2.35
C ASN A 33 17.48 -5.59 -2.69
N MET A 34 17.17 -5.77 -3.98
CA MET A 34 15.92 -6.40 -4.42
C MET A 34 16.21 -7.71 -5.16
N PRO A 35 16.17 -8.85 -4.48
CA PRO A 35 16.53 -10.13 -5.09
C PRO A 35 15.66 -10.54 -6.29
N TYR A 36 14.49 -9.89 -6.45
CA TYR A 36 13.57 -10.15 -7.56
C TYR A 36 13.77 -9.24 -8.77
N LEU A 37 14.68 -8.26 -8.70
CA LEU A 37 14.95 -7.28 -9.74
C LEU A 37 16.40 -7.35 -10.17
N SER A 38 16.84 -8.54 -10.61
CA SER A 38 18.18 -8.72 -11.22
C SER A 38 18.34 -7.95 -12.52
N ASP A 39 17.22 -7.64 -13.18
CA ASP A 39 17.16 -6.90 -14.43
C ASP A 39 16.43 -5.57 -14.28
N SER A 40 16.53 -4.70 -15.29
CA SER A 40 15.79 -3.44 -15.30
C SER A 40 14.28 -3.72 -15.32
N LEU A 41 13.57 -3.18 -14.35
CA LEU A 41 12.12 -3.28 -14.28
C LEU A 41 11.45 -2.23 -15.16
N GLU A 42 10.64 -2.67 -16.10
CA GLU A 42 9.73 -1.80 -16.85
C GLU A 42 8.40 -1.69 -16.11
N PHE A 43 7.96 -0.48 -15.82
CA PHE A 43 6.63 -0.26 -15.27
C PHE A 43 5.88 0.84 -16.00
N TYR A 44 4.56 0.77 -15.93
CA TYR A 44 3.65 1.67 -16.61
C TYR A 44 2.75 2.34 -15.58
N CYS A 45 2.55 3.64 -15.71
CA CYS A 45 1.57 4.36 -14.91
C CYS A 45 0.66 5.20 -15.82
N LEU A 46 -0.52 5.54 -15.31
CA LEU A 46 -1.40 6.45 -16.05
C LEU A 46 -0.72 7.79 -16.28
N ASP A 47 -0.81 8.32 -17.50
CA ASP A 47 -0.52 9.71 -17.79
C ASP A 47 -1.77 10.57 -17.54
N LEU A 48 -1.61 11.88 -17.54
CA LEU A 48 -2.73 12.82 -17.38
C LEU A 48 -3.85 12.56 -18.39
N GLY A 49 -3.48 12.19 -19.63
CA GLY A 49 -4.45 11.77 -20.65
C GLY A 49 -5.26 10.53 -20.25
N GLY A 50 -4.62 9.56 -19.59
CA GLY A 50 -5.31 8.37 -19.07
C GLY A 50 -6.25 8.69 -17.91
N LEU A 51 -5.83 9.61 -17.04
CA LEU A 51 -6.67 10.09 -15.96
C LEU A 51 -7.97 10.73 -16.49
N PHE A 52 -7.87 11.60 -17.51
CA PHE A 52 -9.03 12.23 -18.13
C PHE A 52 -9.95 11.29 -18.92
N LEU A 53 -9.45 10.11 -19.30
CA LEU A 53 -10.30 9.07 -19.88
C LEU A 53 -11.10 8.29 -18.83
N LEU A 54 -10.58 8.17 -17.62
CA LEU A 54 -11.23 7.42 -16.54
C LEU A 54 -12.18 8.28 -15.72
N TYR A 55 -11.89 9.56 -15.59
CA TYR A 55 -12.63 10.50 -14.76
C TYR A 55 -13.07 11.70 -15.56
N ASN A 56 -14.28 12.20 -15.27
CA ASN A 56 -14.67 13.51 -15.77
C ASN A 56 -13.76 14.57 -15.16
N PRO A 57 -13.14 15.47 -15.95
CA PRO A 57 -12.23 16.50 -15.43
C PRO A 57 -12.81 17.37 -14.32
N THR A 58 -14.14 17.53 -14.29
CA THR A 58 -14.83 18.30 -13.23
C THR A 58 -14.92 17.56 -11.90
N ASP A 59 -14.73 16.25 -11.90
CA ASP A 59 -14.92 15.41 -10.72
C ASP A 59 -13.58 15.09 -10.03
N ILE A 60 -12.45 15.48 -10.64
CA ILE A 60 -11.12 15.29 -10.09
C ILE A 60 -10.79 16.48 -9.18
N PRO A 61 -10.57 16.28 -7.87
CA PRO A 61 -10.15 17.35 -6.98
C PRO A 61 -8.84 17.98 -7.45
N ASP A 62 -8.74 19.31 -7.42
CA ASP A 62 -7.51 20.04 -7.78
C ASP A 62 -6.27 19.56 -7.03
N ALA A 63 -6.44 19.12 -5.78
CA ALA A 63 -5.36 18.54 -4.99
C ALA A 63 -4.81 17.25 -5.59
N ASP A 64 -5.65 16.42 -6.17
CA ASP A 64 -5.23 15.15 -6.81
C ASP A 64 -4.56 15.42 -8.16
N LEU A 65 -5.04 16.41 -8.91
CA LEU A 65 -4.38 16.87 -10.13
C LEU A 65 -2.99 17.47 -9.86
N LEU A 66 -2.83 18.20 -8.75
CA LEU A 66 -1.54 18.76 -8.33
C LEU A 66 -0.56 17.68 -7.88
N ASN A 67 -1.04 16.61 -7.29
CA ASN A 67 -0.22 15.47 -6.87
C ASN A 67 0.10 14.52 -8.05
N TRP A 68 -0.68 14.59 -9.12
CA TRP A 68 -0.47 13.82 -10.33
C TRP A 68 0.64 14.47 -11.16
N ARG A 69 1.87 13.96 -11.04
CA ARG A 69 3.03 14.47 -11.79
C ARG A 69 3.75 13.39 -12.59
N PRO A 70 3.15 12.90 -13.69
CA PRO A 70 3.79 11.88 -14.51
C PRO A 70 5.13 12.34 -15.13
N LYS A 71 5.31 13.66 -15.31
CA LYS A 71 6.53 14.22 -15.90
C LYS A 71 7.75 14.23 -14.99
N ASN A 72 7.56 14.01 -13.69
CA ASN A 72 8.64 14.01 -12.70
C ASN A 72 9.03 12.59 -12.27
N ALA A 73 9.03 11.65 -13.19
CA ALA A 73 9.43 10.26 -12.96
C ALA A 73 10.83 10.12 -12.33
N ASN A 74 11.68 11.13 -12.52
CA ASN A 74 12.99 11.19 -11.85
C ASN A 74 12.90 11.34 -10.32
N ILE A 75 11.69 11.54 -9.78
CA ILE A 75 11.44 11.65 -8.33
C ILE A 75 11.11 10.29 -7.72
N HIS A 76 10.68 9.31 -8.52
CA HIS A 76 10.44 7.96 -8.03
C HIS A 76 11.79 7.27 -7.81
N THR A 77 12.22 7.21 -6.57
CA THR A 77 13.33 6.33 -6.19
C THR A 77 12.89 4.88 -6.38
N ALA A 78 13.82 3.99 -6.72
CA ALA A 78 13.53 2.55 -6.81
C ALA A 78 12.77 2.04 -5.57
N LYS A 79 13.12 2.54 -4.39
CA LYS A 79 12.47 2.25 -3.11
C LYS A 79 10.99 2.68 -3.08
N ALA A 80 10.65 3.87 -3.60
CA ALA A 80 9.26 4.32 -3.65
C ALA A 80 8.41 3.44 -4.57
N VAL A 81 8.94 3.12 -5.76
CA VAL A 81 8.25 2.23 -6.71
C VAL A 81 8.09 0.82 -6.15
N TYR A 82 9.10 0.29 -5.47
CA TYR A 82 8.98 -1.01 -4.80
C TYR A 82 7.87 -1.02 -3.76
N ARG A 83 7.76 0.03 -2.95
CA ARG A 83 6.66 0.17 -2.00
C ARG A 83 5.29 0.21 -2.70
N ASP A 84 5.19 0.96 -3.80
CA ASP A 84 3.95 1.03 -4.59
C ASP A 84 3.56 -0.35 -5.14
N ILE A 85 4.54 -1.11 -5.66
CA ILE A 85 4.33 -2.49 -6.11
C ILE A 85 3.84 -3.36 -4.95
N ARG A 86 4.46 -3.26 -3.77
CA ARG A 86 4.05 -4.01 -2.58
C ARG A 86 2.64 -3.66 -2.12
N ILE A 87 2.24 -2.38 -2.20
CA ILE A 87 0.87 -1.96 -1.88
C ILE A 87 -0.13 -2.61 -2.85
N VAL A 88 0.17 -2.60 -4.14
CA VAL A 88 -0.69 -3.23 -5.16
C VAL A 88 -0.76 -4.73 -4.96
N ASP A 89 0.37 -5.38 -4.74
CA ASP A 89 0.44 -6.83 -4.51
C ASP A 89 -0.36 -7.23 -3.27
N PHE A 90 -0.19 -6.50 -2.18
CA PHE A 90 -0.98 -6.69 -0.96
C PHE A 90 -2.48 -6.50 -1.21
N TYR A 91 -2.87 -5.46 -1.95
CA TYR A 91 -4.28 -5.24 -2.32
C TYR A 91 -4.87 -6.41 -3.11
N LEU A 92 -4.14 -6.93 -4.10
CA LEU A 92 -4.59 -8.08 -4.89
C LEU A 92 -4.78 -9.31 -4.01
N ARG A 93 -3.87 -9.55 -3.06
CA ARG A 93 -4.00 -10.64 -2.08
C ARG A 93 -5.19 -10.44 -1.14
N LEU A 94 -5.46 -9.21 -0.71
CA LEU A 94 -6.67 -8.93 0.08
C LEU A 94 -7.95 -9.23 -0.71
N LEU A 95 -7.98 -8.95 -2.02
CA LEU A 95 -9.10 -9.33 -2.89
C LEU A 95 -9.27 -10.85 -2.97
N ASP A 96 -8.18 -11.60 -3.09
CA ASP A 96 -8.22 -13.07 -3.08
C ASP A 96 -8.75 -13.62 -1.75
N ILE A 97 -8.35 -12.99 -0.62
CA ILE A 97 -8.73 -13.42 0.73
C ILE A 97 -10.18 -13.07 1.07
N PHE A 98 -10.57 -11.84 0.81
CA PHE A 98 -11.82 -11.28 1.30
C PHE A 98 -12.91 -11.17 0.24
N GLY A 99 -12.57 -11.19 -1.05
CA GLY A 99 -13.52 -11.05 -2.14
C GLY A 99 -14.45 -9.86 -1.95
N ASP A 100 -15.75 -10.09 -2.10
CA ASP A 100 -16.78 -9.06 -1.96
C ASP A 100 -16.91 -8.48 -0.55
N THR A 101 -16.28 -9.09 0.45
CA THR A 101 -16.26 -8.55 1.82
C THR A 101 -15.24 -7.43 2.00
N LEU A 102 -14.29 -7.24 1.08
CA LEU A 102 -13.40 -6.10 1.03
C LEU A 102 -14.15 -4.90 0.45
N VAL A 103 -14.61 -3.98 1.29
CA VAL A 103 -15.48 -2.86 0.87
C VAL A 103 -14.74 -1.56 0.63
N GLY A 104 -13.45 -1.51 0.86
CA GLY A 104 -12.63 -0.34 0.58
C GLY A 104 -11.15 -0.62 0.80
N PHE A 105 -10.31 0.02 -0.01
CA PHE A 105 -8.87 0.05 0.12
C PHE A 105 -8.38 1.42 -0.35
N GLU A 106 -7.65 2.13 0.49
CA GLU A 106 -7.07 3.44 0.15
C GLU A 106 -5.57 3.42 0.43
N PRO A 107 -4.73 3.52 -0.61
CA PRO A 107 -3.29 3.66 -0.43
C PRO A 107 -2.95 5.08 0.04
N TYR A 108 -1.89 5.22 0.83
CA TYR A 108 -1.37 6.50 1.31
C TYR A 108 -2.39 7.37 2.03
N LYS A 109 -3.22 6.75 2.87
CA LYS A 109 -4.22 7.46 3.68
C LYS A 109 -3.59 8.51 4.55
N ARG A 110 -4.06 9.75 4.40
CA ARG A 110 -3.66 10.87 5.26
C ARG A 110 -4.56 10.94 6.48
N MET A 111 -3.96 10.93 7.65
CA MET A 111 -4.66 11.05 8.92
C MET A 111 -4.03 12.16 9.76
N THR A 112 -4.85 12.84 10.55
CA THR A 112 -4.42 13.98 11.38
C THR A 112 -4.90 13.77 12.81
N TYR A 113 -3.98 13.89 13.76
CA TYR A 113 -4.28 13.96 15.18
C TYR A 113 -3.51 15.15 15.77
N ASP A 114 -4.17 15.91 16.63
CA ASP A 114 -3.60 17.04 17.36
C ASP A 114 -2.66 17.94 16.51
N LYS A 115 -3.10 18.30 15.30
CA LYS A 115 -2.37 19.07 14.28
C LYS A 115 -1.17 18.35 13.65
N VAL A 116 -0.85 17.13 14.05
CA VAL A 116 0.18 16.29 13.41
C VAL A 116 -0.47 15.49 12.29
N GLN A 117 0.07 15.61 11.08
CA GLN A 117 -0.34 14.80 9.93
C GLN A 117 0.58 13.59 9.82
N THR A 118 -0.02 12.41 9.66
CA THR A 118 0.68 11.19 9.30
C THR A 118 0.09 10.61 8.02
N ILE A 119 0.89 9.85 7.29
CA ILE A 119 0.45 9.10 6.11
C ILE A 119 0.73 7.65 6.42
N VAL A 120 -0.30 6.83 6.46
CA VAL A 120 -0.17 5.37 6.54
C VAL A 120 -0.06 4.78 5.14
N SER A 121 0.62 3.66 4.98
CA SER A 121 0.83 3.05 3.66
C SER A 121 -0.49 2.62 3.03
N PHE A 122 -1.44 2.18 3.84
CA PHE A 122 -2.77 1.79 3.39
C PHE A 122 -3.79 1.84 4.53
N ASP A 123 -5.06 1.97 4.17
CA ASP A 123 -6.18 1.53 5.00
C ASP A 123 -7.12 0.64 4.19
N PHE A 124 -7.86 -0.22 4.87
CA PHE A 124 -8.92 -1.01 4.25
C PHE A 124 -10.02 -1.39 5.24
N CYS A 125 -11.18 -1.72 4.69
CA CYS A 125 -12.33 -2.18 5.45
C CYS A 125 -12.78 -3.55 4.97
N VAL A 126 -13.01 -4.44 5.92
CA VAL A 126 -13.66 -5.73 5.68
C VAL A 126 -15.01 -5.70 6.34
N ARG A 127 -16.07 -6.01 5.57
CA ARG A 127 -17.44 -6.10 6.08
C ARG A 127 -17.92 -7.54 6.02
N ARG A 128 -18.35 -8.06 7.18
CA ARG A 128 -19.00 -9.37 7.26
C ARG A 128 -20.30 -9.20 8.04
N ASP A 129 -21.38 -9.70 7.46
CA ASP A 129 -22.71 -9.46 7.97
C ASP A 129 -22.95 -7.94 8.14
N ASP A 130 -23.30 -7.47 9.29
CA ASP A 130 -23.49 -6.03 9.57
C ASP A 130 -22.30 -5.40 10.31
N GLU A 131 -21.18 -6.13 10.46
CA GLU A 131 -20.00 -5.60 11.13
C GLU A 131 -18.91 -5.17 10.12
N SER A 132 -18.48 -3.90 10.24
CA SER A 132 -17.32 -3.36 9.54
C SER A 132 -16.09 -3.39 10.43
N LYS A 133 -14.98 -3.86 9.90
CA LYS A 133 -13.68 -3.87 10.58
C LYS A 133 -12.66 -3.13 9.74
N TYR A 134 -12.12 -2.06 10.30
CA TYR A 134 -11.10 -1.25 9.64
C TYR A 134 -9.69 -1.65 10.07
N PHE A 135 -8.78 -1.54 9.12
CA PHE A 135 -7.36 -1.74 9.29
C PHE A 135 -6.63 -0.52 8.78
N ILE A 136 -5.63 -0.06 9.52
CA ILE A 136 -4.67 0.94 9.07
C ILE A 136 -3.29 0.33 9.14
N GLY A 137 -2.44 0.57 8.15
CA GLY A 137 -1.19 -0.16 8.17
C GLY A 137 -0.04 0.45 7.43
N GLU A 138 1.12 -0.15 7.69
CA GLU A 138 2.39 0.18 7.07
C GLU A 138 2.97 -1.03 6.35
N ILE A 139 3.55 -0.75 5.18
CA ILE A 139 4.48 -1.65 4.53
C ILE A 139 5.88 -1.23 4.97
N ILE A 140 6.59 -2.14 5.58
CA ILE A 140 7.94 -1.91 6.09
C ILE A 140 8.86 -2.95 5.46
N THR A 141 9.80 -2.47 4.65
CA THR A 141 10.87 -3.29 4.10
C THR A 141 12.02 -3.40 5.10
N ASP A 142 12.84 -4.42 5.00
CA ASP A 142 13.96 -4.69 5.93
C ASP A 142 14.85 -3.48 6.17
N GLU A 143 15.15 -2.72 5.11
CA GLU A 143 15.96 -1.49 5.22
C GLU A 143 15.27 -0.36 6.02
N GLU A 144 13.95 -0.43 6.18
CA GLU A 144 13.15 0.62 6.81
C GLU A 144 12.79 0.32 8.27
N ILE A 145 13.04 -0.91 8.75
CA ILE A 145 12.64 -1.35 10.09
C ILE A 145 13.14 -0.36 11.15
N ILE A 146 14.42 -0.04 11.12
CA ILE A 146 15.02 0.84 12.13
C ILE A 146 14.53 2.29 11.99
N SER A 147 14.44 2.81 10.78
CA SER A 147 14.22 4.24 10.55
C SER A 147 12.76 4.67 10.52
N ARG A 148 11.89 3.80 10.02
CA ARG A 148 10.49 4.14 9.75
C ARG A 148 9.52 3.54 10.75
N PHE A 149 9.77 2.32 11.19
CA PHE A 149 8.88 1.60 12.10
C PHE A 149 8.56 2.39 13.37
N ALA A 150 9.58 2.88 14.07
CA ALA A 150 9.39 3.60 15.33
C ALA A 150 8.45 4.80 15.19
N LYS A 151 8.68 5.62 14.16
CA LYS A 151 7.87 6.81 13.86
C LYS A 151 6.45 6.45 13.46
N SER A 152 6.28 5.44 12.65
CA SER A 152 4.98 4.95 12.20
C SER A 152 4.18 4.37 13.37
N ALA A 153 4.81 3.53 14.20
CA ALA A 153 4.18 2.90 15.37
C ALA A 153 3.64 3.95 16.35
N ASP A 154 4.45 4.94 16.70
CA ASP A 154 4.04 6.02 17.61
C ASP A 154 2.88 6.83 17.02
N SER A 155 2.91 7.13 15.71
CA SER A 155 1.85 7.88 15.03
C SER A 155 0.53 7.11 14.96
N MET A 156 0.57 5.83 14.63
CA MET A 156 -0.63 4.99 14.56
C MET A 156 -1.24 4.76 15.95
N GLU A 157 -0.40 4.53 16.96
CA GLU A 157 -0.88 4.42 18.34
C GLU A 157 -1.56 5.71 18.80
N GLN A 158 -1.02 6.88 18.48
CA GLN A 158 -1.64 8.17 18.82
C GLN A 158 -3.01 8.32 18.14
N ILE A 159 -3.16 7.94 16.89
CA ILE A 159 -4.45 7.98 16.17
C ILE A 159 -5.49 7.10 16.88
N VAL A 160 -5.07 5.93 17.35
CA VAL A 160 -5.96 4.97 18.02
C VAL A 160 -6.28 5.42 19.44
N SER A 161 -5.28 5.74 20.24
CA SER A 161 -5.44 6.08 21.68
C SER A 161 -6.17 7.39 21.91
N THR A 162 -6.00 8.39 21.03
CA THR A 162 -6.68 9.68 21.11
C THR A 162 -8.09 9.67 20.50
N ASN A 163 -8.54 8.54 19.96
CA ASN A 163 -9.79 8.42 19.19
C ASN A 163 -9.84 9.32 17.94
N ALA A 164 -8.70 9.78 17.42
CA ALA A 164 -8.66 10.59 16.21
C ALA A 164 -9.19 9.84 14.97
N TRP A 165 -9.11 8.52 14.99
CA TRP A 165 -9.66 7.63 13.97
C TRP A 165 -11.16 7.82 13.73
N ARG A 166 -11.95 8.27 14.73
CA ARG A 166 -13.40 8.51 14.61
C ARG A 166 -13.76 9.57 13.55
N LYS A 167 -12.81 10.39 13.15
CA LYS A 167 -13.02 11.37 12.06
C LYS A 167 -13.05 10.70 10.67
N TYR A 168 -12.49 9.51 10.57
CA TYR A 168 -12.30 8.79 9.31
C TYR A 168 -13.22 7.58 9.17
N TYR A 169 -13.64 6.98 10.28
CA TYR A 169 -14.44 5.76 10.35
C TYR A 169 -15.66 6.02 11.23
N LEU A 170 -16.72 6.55 10.59
CA LEU A 170 -17.92 7.04 11.31
C LEU A 170 -18.92 5.94 11.65
N ASP A 171 -18.84 4.81 10.97
CA ASP A 171 -19.79 3.69 11.02
C ASP A 171 -19.37 2.58 12.00
N VAL A 172 -18.33 2.80 12.79
CA VAL A 172 -17.83 1.79 13.74
C VAL A 172 -17.56 2.37 15.13
N ASP A 173 -17.79 1.53 16.14
CA ASP A 173 -17.53 1.84 17.55
C ASP A 173 -16.14 1.39 18.02
N LYS A 174 -15.50 0.50 17.28
CA LYS A 174 -14.20 -0.07 17.62
C LYS A 174 -13.10 0.62 16.83
N PRO A 175 -11.94 0.88 17.45
CA PRO A 175 -10.80 1.45 16.74
C PRO A 175 -10.28 0.50 15.66
N PRO A 176 -9.65 1.04 14.59
CA PRO A 176 -9.02 0.23 13.56
C PRO A 176 -7.92 -0.65 14.15
N VAL A 177 -7.67 -1.77 13.50
CA VAL A 177 -6.53 -2.64 13.82
C VAL A 177 -5.30 -2.08 13.11
N ILE A 178 -4.21 -1.93 13.83
CA ILE A 178 -2.92 -1.57 13.25
C ILE A 178 -2.32 -2.82 12.60
N LEU A 179 -1.94 -2.74 11.33
CA LEU A 179 -1.38 -3.86 10.57
C LEU A 179 -0.02 -3.50 9.99
N TYR A 180 0.97 -4.34 10.23
CA TYR A 180 2.28 -4.26 9.60
C TYR A 180 2.42 -5.37 8.56
N PHE A 181 2.78 -4.99 7.34
CA PHE A 181 3.14 -5.90 6.27
C PHE A 181 4.65 -5.82 6.06
N VAL A 182 5.34 -6.92 6.28
CA VAL A 182 6.80 -7.03 6.24
C VAL A 182 7.22 -8.14 5.28
N ASP A 183 8.50 -8.19 4.95
CA ASP A 183 9.01 -9.11 3.95
C ASP A 183 9.05 -10.57 4.46
N ASP A 184 9.51 -10.79 5.69
CA ASP A 184 9.72 -12.12 6.26
C ASP A 184 9.41 -12.21 7.78
N ASP A 185 9.58 -13.41 8.33
CA ASP A 185 9.30 -13.68 9.73
C ASP A 185 10.35 -13.11 10.69
N ASP A 186 11.59 -12.91 10.26
CA ASP A 186 12.62 -12.27 11.08
C ASP A 186 12.29 -10.79 11.29
N SER A 187 11.91 -10.10 10.23
CA SER A 187 11.39 -8.73 10.25
C SER A 187 10.12 -8.63 11.10
N ALA A 188 9.21 -9.61 10.98
CA ALA A 188 7.99 -9.67 11.79
C ALA A 188 8.32 -9.77 13.28
N LEU A 189 9.31 -10.57 13.66
CA LEU A 189 9.75 -10.71 15.05
C LEU A 189 10.34 -9.42 15.59
N GLU A 190 11.18 -8.73 14.81
CA GLU A 190 11.78 -7.45 15.20
C GLU A 190 10.70 -6.38 15.42
N ILE A 191 9.71 -6.29 14.52
CA ILE A 191 8.55 -5.39 14.69
C ILE A 191 7.77 -5.74 15.95
N ALA A 192 7.48 -7.03 16.20
CA ALA A 192 6.75 -7.47 17.39
C ALA A 192 7.46 -7.09 18.68
N GLN A 193 8.78 -7.27 18.75
CA GLN A 193 9.60 -6.86 19.90
C GLN A 193 9.55 -5.34 20.09
N GLY A 194 9.66 -4.57 18.99
CA GLY A 194 9.57 -3.12 19.03
C GLY A 194 8.22 -2.61 19.52
N LEU A 195 7.12 -3.26 19.16
CA LEU A 195 5.75 -2.94 19.63
C LEU A 195 5.56 -3.30 21.10
N ALA A 196 6.08 -4.46 21.53
CA ALA A 196 6.05 -4.88 22.94
C ALA A 196 6.79 -3.88 23.85
N LEU A 197 7.95 -3.39 23.43
CA LEU A 197 8.70 -2.37 24.16
C LEU A 197 7.91 -1.05 24.30
N ARG A 198 7.06 -0.72 23.33
CA ARG A 198 6.19 0.46 23.33
C ARG A 198 4.85 0.23 24.03
N LYS A 199 4.58 -0.99 24.48
CA LYS A 199 3.31 -1.41 25.08
C LYS A 199 2.09 -1.20 24.14
N ILE A 200 2.32 -1.35 22.85
CA ILE A 200 1.25 -1.31 21.83
C ILE A 200 0.67 -2.72 21.75
N GLU A 201 -0.61 -2.88 22.06
CA GLU A 201 -1.26 -4.19 22.18
C GLU A 201 -2.18 -4.51 20.99
N ARG A 202 -2.67 -3.50 20.27
CA ARG A 202 -3.67 -3.66 19.21
C ARG A 202 -3.05 -3.66 17.83
N PHE A 203 -2.28 -4.67 17.52
CA PHE A 203 -1.64 -4.80 16.22
C PHE A 203 -1.77 -6.19 15.63
N ARG A 204 -1.47 -6.29 14.36
CA ARG A 204 -1.27 -7.52 13.60
C ARG A 204 -0.01 -7.35 12.77
N ILE A 205 0.66 -8.45 12.51
CA ILE A 205 1.78 -8.49 11.57
C ILE A 205 1.47 -9.59 10.56
N THR A 206 1.78 -9.34 9.32
CA THR A 206 1.75 -10.34 8.25
C THR A 206 2.98 -10.22 7.39
N THR A 207 3.37 -11.32 6.76
CA THR A 207 4.50 -11.38 5.84
C THR A 207 4.01 -11.73 4.45
N VAL A 208 4.88 -11.55 3.45
CA VAL A 208 4.60 -11.94 2.07
C VAL A 208 4.22 -13.43 2.01
N GLU A 209 5.03 -14.28 2.61
CA GLU A 209 4.81 -15.72 2.61
C GLU A 209 3.47 -16.12 3.25
N ARG A 210 3.10 -15.47 4.34
CA ARG A 210 1.81 -15.74 5.02
C ARG A 210 0.61 -15.30 4.20
N VAL A 211 0.70 -14.16 3.53
CA VAL A 211 -0.37 -13.68 2.66
C VAL A 211 -0.50 -14.54 1.39
N GLU A 212 0.61 -15.14 0.92
CA GLU A 212 0.60 -16.08 -0.20
C GLU A 212 0.19 -17.50 0.19
N GLY A 213 0.29 -17.84 1.48
CA GLY A 213 0.03 -19.16 2.03
C GLY A 213 -1.41 -19.37 2.54
N ASP A 214 -1.52 -19.94 3.73
CA ASP A 214 -2.82 -20.21 4.36
C ASP A 214 -3.46 -18.94 4.91
N LEU A 215 -4.61 -18.58 4.36
CA LEU A 215 -5.39 -17.40 4.73
C LEU A 215 -5.77 -17.36 6.22
N SER A 216 -5.90 -18.51 6.88
CA SER A 216 -6.22 -18.58 8.32
C SER A 216 -5.10 -18.02 9.20
N THR A 217 -3.87 -18.01 8.68
CA THR A 217 -2.67 -17.53 9.38
C THR A 217 -2.20 -16.16 8.89
N ALA A 218 -2.80 -15.61 7.84
CA ALA A 218 -2.36 -14.38 7.19
C ALA A 218 -2.26 -13.17 8.14
N PHE A 219 -3.11 -13.12 9.18
CA PHE A 219 -3.16 -12.00 10.12
C PHE A 219 -2.93 -12.45 11.55
N MET A 220 -1.74 -12.98 11.85
CA MET A 220 -1.42 -13.45 13.19
C MET A 220 -1.24 -12.32 14.21
N ILE A 221 -1.58 -12.61 15.46
CA ILE A 221 -1.20 -11.83 16.64
C ILE A 221 0.13 -12.43 17.13
N TYR A 222 1.09 -11.59 17.37
CA TYR A 222 2.29 -11.96 18.11
C TYR A 222 2.11 -11.66 19.59
#